data_68f499db0d28af24e26da757826825d6
#
_entry.id   68f499db0d28af24e26da757826825d6
#
_cell.length_a   1.000
_cell.length_b   1.000
_cell.length_c   1.000
_cell.angle_alpha   90.00
_cell.angle_beta   90.00
_cell.angle_gamma   90.00
#
_symmetry.space_group_name_H-M   'P 1'
#
loop_
_entity.id
_entity.type
_entity.pdbx_description
1 polymer ?
#
loop_
_entity_poly.entity_id
_entity_poly.type
_entity_poly.pdbx_seq_one_letter_code
_entity_poly.pdbx_strand_id
1 'polypeptide(L)'
;MTTFACIMNPGKQHIAWFVVITRWGQWKKIALRLTELNIRHFIPGTYNTLVFFQTDKNRALNLVNAGEVKGRFIVDHGTRTLLEVPEKQMDAFIRVMTEYPDAPVGTEFPIHKGTRVRVSRGPLKGIEGEVEETPNGAQLIVSIQSLICARITIGRGDVVPIDTP
;
A
#
# COMPACT_ATOMS: atom_id res chain seq x y z
N MET A 1 7.70 -25.71 -27.61
CA MET A 1 8.95 -25.04 -27.74
C MET A 1 9.33 -24.18 -26.59
N THR A 2 10.23 -24.71 -25.89
CA THR A 2 10.82 -24.08 -24.72
C THR A 2 11.61 -22.81 -25.02
N THR A 3 11.95 -22.59 -26.28
CA THR A 3 12.61 -21.37 -26.70
C THR A 3 11.87 -20.10 -26.36
N PHE A 4 10.58 -20.18 -26.23
CA PHE A 4 9.78 -19.03 -25.82
C PHE A 4 10.13 -18.56 -24.43
N ALA A 5 10.31 -19.50 -23.52
CA ALA A 5 10.65 -19.18 -22.14
C ALA A 5 12.06 -18.54 -22.04
N CYS A 6 12.95 -18.90 -22.96
CA CYS A 6 14.29 -18.35 -23.00
C CYS A 6 14.33 -16.91 -23.50
N ILE A 7 13.37 -16.55 -24.33
CA ILE A 7 13.26 -15.20 -24.89
C ILE A 7 12.65 -14.25 -23.87
N MET A 8 11.80 -14.75 -23.01
CA MET A 8 11.27 -13.97 -21.92
C MET A 8 12.37 -13.77 -20.90
N ASN A 9 12.93 -12.62 -20.94
CA ASN A 9 14.05 -12.21 -20.11
C ASN A 9 13.68 -12.36 -18.63
N PRO A 10 14.22 -13.36 -17.91
CA PRO A 10 13.85 -13.57 -16.51
C PRO A 10 14.27 -12.42 -15.61
N GLY A 11 15.16 -11.55 -16.06
CA GLY A 11 15.54 -10.35 -15.34
C GLY A 11 14.53 -9.22 -15.41
N LYS A 12 13.48 -9.38 -16.21
CA LYS A 12 12.44 -8.36 -16.37
C LYS A 12 11.08 -8.82 -15.87
N GLN A 13 11.05 -9.71 -14.89
CA GLN A 13 9.77 -10.05 -14.25
C GLN A 13 9.18 -8.79 -13.64
N HIS A 14 7.92 -8.54 -13.97
CA HIS A 14 7.20 -7.42 -13.41
C HIS A 14 6.86 -7.72 -11.95
N ILE A 15 7.53 -7.04 -11.05
CA ILE A 15 7.30 -7.14 -9.62
C ILE A 15 6.35 -6.03 -9.22
N ALA A 16 5.30 -6.39 -8.51
CA ALA A 16 4.27 -5.45 -8.09
C ALA A 16 3.77 -5.76 -6.69
N TRP A 17 3.10 -4.79 -6.09
CA TRP A 17 2.43 -4.97 -4.82
C TRP A 17 1.00 -5.45 -5.05
N PHE A 18 0.70 -6.62 -4.51
CA PHE A 18 -0.64 -7.19 -4.53
C PHE A 18 -1.26 -7.12 -3.14
N VAL A 19 -2.57 -7.18 -3.09
CA VAL A 19 -3.33 -7.05 -1.83
C VAL A 19 -4.26 -8.24 -1.68
N VAL A 20 -4.24 -8.83 -0.51
CA VAL A 20 -5.11 -9.95 -0.16
C VAL A 20 -5.94 -9.56 1.05
N ILE A 21 -7.23 -9.82 0.98
CA ILE A 21 -8.10 -9.74 2.16
C ILE A 21 -8.07 -11.11 2.81
N THR A 22 -7.72 -11.15 4.07
CA THR A 22 -7.67 -12.39 4.85
C THR A 22 -8.65 -12.31 6.02
N ARG A 23 -8.89 -13.45 6.65
CA ARG A 23 -9.72 -13.51 7.86
C ARG A 23 -8.95 -12.99 9.05
N TRP A 24 -9.68 -12.49 10.01
CA TRP A 24 -9.11 -12.02 11.26
C TRP A 24 -8.23 -13.11 11.89
N GLY A 25 -7.06 -12.70 12.33
CA GLY A 25 -6.10 -13.61 13.00
C GLY A 25 -5.20 -14.41 12.07
N GLN A 26 -5.43 -14.42 10.76
CA GLN A 26 -4.60 -15.18 9.81
C GLN A 26 -3.30 -14.46 9.44
N TRP A 27 -3.23 -13.17 9.67
CA TRP A 27 -2.11 -12.34 9.22
C TRP A 27 -0.75 -12.79 9.74
N LYS A 28 -0.71 -13.32 10.97
CA LYS A 28 0.55 -13.76 11.56
C LYS A 28 1.16 -14.94 10.81
N LYS A 29 0.35 -15.91 10.46
CA LYS A 29 0.79 -17.07 9.69
C LYS A 29 1.24 -16.67 8.29
N ILE A 30 0.50 -15.75 7.67
CA ILE A 30 0.82 -15.24 6.33
C ILE A 30 2.15 -14.48 6.39
N ALA A 31 2.32 -13.60 7.36
CA ALA A 31 3.54 -12.82 7.51
C ALA A 31 4.75 -13.73 7.73
N LEU A 32 4.62 -14.76 8.57
CA LEU A 32 5.68 -15.73 8.80
C LEU A 32 6.07 -16.44 7.50
N ARG A 33 5.08 -16.89 6.75
CA ARG A 33 5.32 -17.60 5.48
C ARG A 33 5.99 -16.70 4.44
N LEU A 34 5.52 -15.46 4.32
CA LEU A 34 6.14 -14.51 3.40
C LEU A 34 7.58 -14.17 3.80
N THR A 35 7.85 -14.11 5.09
CA THR A 35 9.21 -13.92 5.59
C THR A 35 10.10 -15.10 5.22
N GLU A 36 9.61 -16.33 5.40
CA GLU A 36 10.35 -17.54 5.03
C GLU A 36 10.68 -17.58 3.53
N LEU A 37 9.81 -17.04 2.70
CA LEU A 37 9.97 -16.99 1.26
C LEU A 37 10.76 -15.77 0.78
N ASN A 38 11.22 -14.92 1.70
CA ASN A 38 11.91 -13.67 1.39
C ASN A 38 11.08 -12.72 0.52
N ILE A 39 9.77 -12.72 0.73
CA ILE A 39 8.85 -11.82 0.03
C ILE A 39 8.60 -10.60 0.90
N ARG A 40 8.87 -9.43 0.34
CA ARG A 40 8.58 -8.17 1.01
C ARG A 40 7.07 -8.04 1.19
N HIS A 41 6.64 -7.73 2.40
CA HIS A 41 5.23 -7.61 2.73
C HIS A 41 5.00 -6.51 3.75
N PHE A 42 3.75 -6.08 3.84
CA PHE A 42 3.34 -5.04 4.77
C PHE A 42 1.91 -5.30 5.23
N ILE A 43 1.70 -5.17 6.53
CA ILE A 43 0.38 -5.32 7.15
C ILE A 43 0.11 -4.05 7.93
N PRO A 44 -0.94 -3.26 7.54
CA PRO A 44 -1.17 -1.96 8.16
C PRO A 44 -1.69 -2.09 9.59
N GLY A 45 -0.87 -1.80 10.58
CA GLY A 45 -1.24 -1.60 11.97
C GLY A 45 -2.39 -2.46 12.49
N THR A 46 -3.47 -1.81 12.89
CA THR A 46 -4.68 -2.49 13.36
C THR A 46 -5.52 -3.09 12.22
N TYR A 47 -5.24 -2.72 10.98
CA TYR A 47 -5.96 -3.20 9.80
C TYR A 47 -5.34 -4.48 9.26
N ASN A 48 -5.29 -5.51 10.11
CA ASN A 48 -4.55 -6.74 9.84
C ASN A 48 -5.30 -7.77 9.01
N THR A 49 -6.44 -7.39 8.45
CA THR A 49 -7.15 -8.20 7.45
C THR A 49 -6.68 -7.91 6.03
N LEU A 50 -5.87 -6.87 5.85
CA LEU A 50 -5.25 -6.56 4.57
C LEU A 50 -3.77 -6.92 4.63
N VAL A 51 -3.33 -7.73 3.68
CA VAL A 51 -1.93 -8.11 3.56
C VAL A 51 -1.44 -7.67 2.19
N PHE A 52 -0.43 -6.82 2.20
CA PHE A 52 0.23 -6.34 0.99
C PHE A 52 1.53 -7.11 0.84
N PHE A 53 1.80 -7.62 -0.35
CA PHE A 53 3.08 -8.29 -0.60
C PHE A 53 3.56 -8.03 -2.02
N GLN A 54 4.88 -8.01 -2.18
CA GLN A 54 5.54 -7.61 -3.42
C GLN A 54 6.21 -8.81 -4.06
N THR A 55 5.73 -9.22 -5.22
CA THR A 55 6.28 -10.31 -5.98
C THR A 55 5.77 -10.24 -7.43
N ASP A 56 6.16 -11.19 -8.26
CA ASP A 56 5.56 -11.29 -9.59
C ASP A 56 4.15 -11.90 -9.50
N LYS A 57 3.35 -11.64 -10.52
CA LYS A 57 1.94 -12.06 -10.55
C LYS A 57 1.77 -13.57 -10.46
N ASN A 58 2.59 -14.32 -11.19
CA ASN A 58 2.49 -15.78 -11.19
C ASN A 58 2.75 -16.36 -9.81
N ARG A 59 3.79 -15.86 -9.14
CA ARG A 59 4.10 -16.29 -7.79
C ARG A 59 3.00 -15.92 -6.81
N ALA A 60 2.44 -14.71 -6.94
CA ALA A 60 1.32 -14.27 -6.12
C ALA A 60 0.12 -15.21 -6.26
N LEU A 61 -0.27 -15.51 -7.50
CA LEU A 61 -1.37 -16.43 -7.78
C LEU A 61 -1.11 -17.82 -7.21
N ASN A 62 0.10 -18.34 -7.38
CA ASN A 62 0.47 -19.66 -6.86
C ASN A 62 0.39 -19.71 -5.34
N LEU A 63 0.83 -18.69 -4.65
CA LEU A 63 0.78 -18.63 -3.19
C LEU A 63 -0.64 -18.69 -2.66
N VAL A 64 -1.55 -17.96 -3.28
CA VAL A 64 -2.95 -17.96 -2.86
C VAL A 64 -3.65 -19.25 -3.26
N ASN A 65 -3.42 -19.75 -4.48
CA ASN A 65 -4.05 -20.97 -4.97
C ASN A 65 -3.57 -22.21 -4.18
N ALA A 66 -2.32 -22.23 -3.75
CA ALA A 66 -1.79 -23.33 -2.94
C ALA A 66 -2.19 -23.23 -1.47
N GLY A 67 -2.85 -22.16 -1.07
CA GLY A 67 -3.28 -21.95 0.31
C GLY A 67 -2.16 -21.50 1.25
N GLU A 68 -1.00 -21.14 0.72
CA GLU A 68 0.11 -20.62 1.54
C GLU A 68 -0.19 -19.20 2.05
N VAL A 69 -0.86 -18.41 1.22
CA VAL A 69 -1.43 -17.13 1.62
C VAL A 69 -2.95 -17.29 1.58
N LYS A 70 -3.53 -17.43 2.76
CA LYS A 70 -4.96 -17.67 2.90
C LYS A 70 -5.73 -16.35 2.80
N GLY A 71 -6.33 -16.12 1.65
CA GLY A 71 -7.11 -14.91 1.43
C GLY A 71 -7.60 -14.81 0.01
N ARG A 72 -8.16 -13.67 -0.27
CA ARG A 72 -8.72 -13.37 -1.58
C ARG A 72 -8.11 -12.08 -2.08
N PHE A 73 -7.63 -12.10 -3.33
CA PHE A 73 -7.09 -10.88 -3.95
C PHE A 73 -8.15 -9.81 -4.09
N ILE A 74 -7.69 -8.57 -3.94
CA ILE A 74 -8.49 -7.42 -4.34
C ILE A 74 -8.29 -7.23 -5.83
N VAL A 75 -9.40 -7.04 -6.53
CA VAL A 75 -9.45 -6.89 -7.98
C VAL A 75 -9.71 -5.44 -8.31
N ASP A 76 -9.00 -4.94 -9.32
CA ASP A 76 -9.26 -3.62 -9.87
C ASP A 76 -10.52 -3.72 -10.74
N HIS A 77 -11.56 -3.00 -10.36
CA HIS A 77 -12.84 -3.04 -11.06
C HIS A 77 -12.78 -2.41 -12.46
N GLY A 78 -11.85 -1.51 -12.68
CA GLY A 78 -11.68 -0.87 -13.98
C GLY A 78 -11.06 -1.80 -15.01
N THR A 79 -10.00 -2.51 -14.62
CA THR A 79 -9.27 -3.41 -15.51
C THR A 79 -9.71 -4.87 -15.40
N ARG A 80 -10.45 -5.20 -14.34
CA ARG A 80 -10.86 -6.57 -13.98
C ARG A 80 -9.68 -7.52 -13.78
N THR A 81 -8.53 -6.97 -13.42
CA THR A 81 -7.34 -7.71 -13.08
C THR A 81 -7.01 -7.54 -11.61
N LEU A 82 -6.03 -8.29 -11.12
CA LEU A 82 -5.57 -8.12 -9.75
C LEU A 82 -5.11 -6.69 -9.53
N LEU A 83 -5.51 -6.10 -8.42
CA LEU A 83 -5.09 -4.76 -8.09
C LEU A 83 -3.58 -4.74 -7.84
N GLU A 84 -2.88 -3.89 -8.56
CA GLU A 84 -1.46 -3.62 -8.34
C GLU A 84 -1.36 -2.23 -7.71
N VAL A 85 -0.77 -2.17 -6.53
CA VAL A 85 -0.59 -0.88 -5.85
C VAL A 85 0.72 -0.24 -6.34
N PRO A 86 0.68 1.01 -6.78
CA PRO A 86 1.90 1.70 -7.18
C PRO A 86 2.94 1.72 -6.06
N GLU A 87 4.18 1.45 -6.41
CA GLU A 87 5.27 1.39 -5.42
C GLU A 87 5.40 2.67 -4.63
N LYS A 88 5.21 3.81 -5.28
CA LYS A 88 5.27 5.12 -4.63
C LYS A 88 4.25 5.24 -3.50
N GLN A 89 3.03 4.73 -3.71
CA GLN A 89 1.99 4.75 -2.67
C GLN A 89 2.36 3.83 -1.51
N MET A 90 2.87 2.64 -1.80
CA MET A 90 3.29 1.71 -0.76
C MET A 90 4.45 2.27 0.06
N ASP A 91 5.45 2.82 -0.61
CA ASP A 91 6.61 3.41 0.08
C ASP A 91 6.19 4.56 0.99
N ALA A 92 5.29 5.43 0.51
CA ALA A 92 4.78 6.55 1.29
C ALA A 92 4.02 6.06 2.53
N PHE A 93 3.12 5.09 2.35
CA PHE A 93 2.31 4.57 3.44
C PHE A 93 3.17 3.84 4.48
N ILE A 94 4.09 3.01 4.03
CA ILE A 94 5.01 2.28 4.92
C ILE A 94 5.86 3.27 5.72
N ARG A 95 6.32 4.33 5.07
CA ARG A 95 7.12 5.36 5.74
C ARG A 95 6.31 6.09 6.80
N VAL A 96 5.06 6.43 6.52
CA VAL A 96 4.16 7.04 7.50
C VAL A 96 3.99 6.11 8.70
N MET A 97 3.73 4.83 8.47
CA MET A 97 3.51 3.88 9.56
C MET A 97 4.79 3.58 10.33
N THR A 98 5.93 3.69 9.70
CA THR A 98 7.23 3.51 10.37
C THR A 98 7.53 4.70 11.29
N GLU A 99 7.31 5.91 10.81
CA GLU A 99 7.58 7.13 11.59
C GLU A 99 6.48 7.42 12.63
N TYR A 100 5.25 7.06 12.32
CA TYR A 100 4.09 7.28 13.19
C TYR A 100 3.29 5.99 13.35
N PRO A 101 3.81 5.03 14.15
CA PRO A 101 3.15 3.74 14.30
C PRO A 101 1.73 3.81 14.85
N ASP A 102 1.43 4.88 15.58
CA ASP A 102 0.10 5.07 16.19
C ASP A 102 -0.84 5.89 15.32
N ALA A 103 -0.44 6.22 14.09
CA ALA A 103 -1.28 6.99 13.19
C ALA A 103 -2.60 6.23 12.94
N PRO A 104 -3.75 6.92 13.06
CA PRO A 104 -5.03 6.28 12.75
C PRO A 104 -5.07 5.80 11.31
N VAL A 105 -5.46 4.54 11.13
CA VAL A 105 -5.63 3.92 9.82
C VAL A 105 -7.09 3.50 9.69
N GLY A 106 -7.69 3.79 8.56
CA GLY A 106 -9.09 3.46 8.36
C GLY A 106 -9.51 3.48 6.90
N THR A 107 -10.78 3.17 6.69
CA THR A 107 -11.40 3.15 5.37
C THR A 107 -12.24 4.40 5.12
N GLU A 108 -12.29 5.30 6.08
CA GLU A 108 -13.03 6.55 5.95
C GLU A 108 -12.17 7.58 5.25
N PHE A 109 -12.58 7.95 4.06
CA PHE A 109 -11.92 8.95 3.24
C PHE A 109 -12.64 10.28 3.38
N PRO A 110 -11.94 11.41 3.14
CA PRO A 110 -12.59 12.72 3.18
C PRO A 110 -13.76 12.80 2.18
N ILE A 111 -14.86 13.36 2.63
CA ILE A 111 -16.03 13.57 1.77
C ILE A 111 -15.68 14.60 0.68
N HIS A 112 -14.89 15.59 1.04
CA HIS A 112 -14.42 16.60 0.11
C HIS A 112 -12.96 16.36 -0.22
N LYS A 113 -12.64 16.54 -1.50
CA LYS A 113 -11.28 16.39 -1.97
C LYS A 113 -10.40 17.47 -1.35
N GLY A 114 -9.39 17.06 -0.61
CA GLY A 114 -8.43 17.98 0.00
C GLY A 114 -7.42 18.51 -1.01
N THR A 115 -6.62 19.46 -0.55
CA THR A 115 -5.52 19.98 -1.35
C THR A 115 -4.39 18.97 -1.41
N ARG A 116 -3.93 18.66 -2.62
CA ARG A 116 -2.76 17.81 -2.79
C ARG A 116 -1.50 18.57 -2.42
N VAL A 117 -0.67 17.93 -1.63
CA VAL A 117 0.55 18.54 -1.11
C VAL A 117 1.72 17.56 -1.13
N ARG A 118 2.91 18.12 -1.04
CA ARG A 118 4.13 17.36 -0.79
C ARG A 118 4.74 17.85 0.51
N VAL A 119 5.18 16.93 1.33
CA VAL A 119 5.86 17.27 2.58
C VAL A 119 7.24 17.82 2.23
N SER A 120 7.55 19.03 2.72
CA SER A 120 8.78 19.74 2.38
C SER A 120 9.89 19.53 3.38
N ARG A 121 9.57 19.12 4.60
CA ARG A 121 10.57 18.89 5.65
C ARG A 121 10.08 17.90 6.69
N GLY A 122 11.04 17.42 7.50
CA GLY A 122 10.76 16.44 8.55
C GLY A 122 10.93 15.00 8.09
N PRO A 123 10.51 14.04 8.94
CA PRO A 123 10.69 12.61 8.63
C PRO A 123 9.95 12.14 7.41
N LEU A 124 8.87 12.85 7.02
CA LEU A 124 8.06 12.47 5.87
C LEU A 124 8.38 13.28 4.61
N LYS A 125 9.50 13.99 4.59
CA LYS A 125 9.90 14.81 3.43
C LYS A 125 9.81 14.02 2.12
N GLY A 126 9.15 14.61 1.13
CA GLY A 126 8.99 14.02 -0.19
C GLY A 126 7.70 13.22 -0.36
N ILE A 127 7.00 12.90 0.73
CA ILE A 127 5.73 12.18 0.65
C ILE A 127 4.64 13.10 0.13
N GLU A 128 3.82 12.58 -0.75
CA GLU A 128 2.67 13.28 -1.29
C GLU A 128 1.39 12.73 -0.69
N GLY A 129 0.45 13.60 -0.44
CA GLY A 129 -0.85 13.23 0.10
C GLY A 129 -1.83 14.39 -0.04
N GLU A 130 -2.93 14.31 0.69
CA GLU A 130 -3.94 15.37 0.73
C GLU A 130 -3.97 15.98 2.11
N VAL A 131 -4.15 17.28 2.19
CA VAL A 131 -4.35 17.96 3.47
C VAL A 131 -5.82 18.28 3.65
N GLU A 132 -6.35 17.89 4.80
CA GLU A 132 -7.69 18.23 5.24
C GLU A 132 -7.60 19.16 6.42
N GLU A 133 -8.32 20.28 6.36
CA GLU A 133 -8.40 21.20 7.48
C GLU A 133 -9.42 20.69 8.49
N THR A 134 -9.01 20.66 9.74
CA THR A 134 -9.88 20.27 10.86
C THR A 134 -9.90 21.38 11.90
N PRO A 135 -10.88 21.39 12.84
CA PRO A 135 -10.88 22.37 13.92
C PRO A 135 -9.59 22.36 14.75
N ASN A 136 -8.89 21.25 14.78
CA ASN A 136 -7.66 21.08 15.57
C ASN A 136 -6.39 21.30 14.73
N GLY A 137 -6.51 21.76 13.48
CA GLY A 137 -5.38 22.01 12.61
C GLY A 137 -5.47 21.25 11.30
N ALA A 138 -4.33 21.07 10.65
CA ALA A 138 -4.26 20.36 9.37
C ALA A 138 -3.86 18.90 9.58
N GLN A 139 -4.49 18.02 8.83
CA GLN A 139 -4.14 16.60 8.80
C GLN A 139 -3.67 16.21 7.40
N LEU A 140 -2.56 15.49 7.34
CA LEU A 140 -2.09 14.87 6.11
C LEU A 140 -2.72 13.49 6.00
N ILE A 141 -3.30 13.21 4.85
CA ILE A 141 -3.93 11.93 4.55
C ILE A 141 -3.11 11.24 3.48
N VAL A 142 -2.56 10.09 3.82
CA VAL A 142 -1.80 9.25 2.89
C VAL A 142 -2.60 7.99 2.64
N SER A 143 -2.88 7.70 1.38
CA SER A 143 -3.80 6.63 0.99
C SER A 143 -3.11 5.58 0.14
N ILE A 144 -3.58 4.34 0.27
CA ILE A 144 -3.27 3.29 -0.69
C ILE A 144 -4.55 3.06 -1.48
N GLN A 145 -4.57 3.56 -2.72
CA GLN A 145 -5.74 3.48 -3.59
C GLN A 145 -6.99 3.99 -2.85
N SER A 146 -8.11 3.31 -3.03
CA SER A 146 -9.34 3.60 -2.27
C SER A 146 -9.56 2.56 -1.17
N LEU A 147 -8.50 1.92 -0.70
CA LEU A 147 -8.59 0.83 0.27
C LEU A 147 -8.47 1.33 1.69
N ILE A 148 -7.40 2.01 2.01
CA ILE A 148 -7.11 2.51 3.35
C ILE A 148 -6.39 3.84 3.27
N CYS A 149 -6.50 4.60 4.35
CA CYS A 149 -5.73 5.82 4.52
C CYS A 149 -5.21 5.94 5.94
N ALA A 150 -4.08 6.61 6.07
CA ALA A 150 -3.52 6.99 7.37
C ALA A 150 -3.64 8.50 7.52
N ARG A 151 -3.91 8.97 8.72
CA ARG A 151 -4.06 10.39 9.03
C ARG A 151 -3.02 10.80 10.05
N ILE A 152 -2.31 11.86 9.77
CA ILE A 152 -1.33 12.42 10.71
C ILE A 152 -1.50 13.92 10.81
N THR A 153 -1.32 14.46 11.99
CA THR A 153 -1.29 15.91 12.19
C THR A 153 -0.01 16.46 11.59
N ILE A 154 -0.11 17.52 10.80
CA ILE A 154 1.05 18.12 10.15
C ILE A 154 0.98 19.64 10.25
N GLY A 155 2.16 20.27 10.35
CA GLY A 155 2.26 21.71 10.32
C GLY A 155 2.04 22.26 8.91
N ARG A 156 1.28 23.32 8.80
CA ARG A 156 1.01 23.93 7.50
C ARG A 156 2.27 24.41 6.77
N GLY A 157 3.28 24.80 7.54
CA GLY A 157 4.57 25.20 6.98
C GLY A 157 5.45 24.05 6.50
N ASP A 158 5.06 22.81 6.81
CA ASP A 158 5.81 21.62 6.45
C ASP A 158 5.37 20.99 5.14
N VAL A 159 4.36 21.56 4.49
CA VAL A 159 3.81 21.06 3.24
C VAL A 159 3.76 22.17 2.20
N VAL A 160 3.88 21.78 0.94
CA VAL A 160 3.72 22.69 -0.20
C VAL A 160 2.66 22.13 -1.13
N PRO A 161 1.73 22.97 -1.61
CA PRO A 161 0.76 22.51 -2.60
C PRO A 161 1.45 22.04 -3.86
N ILE A 162 0.92 20.97 -4.46
CA ILE A 162 1.40 20.49 -5.74
C ILE A 162 0.24 20.51 -6.73
N ASP A 163 0.54 20.98 -7.94
CA ASP A 163 -0.44 20.98 -8.99
C ASP A 163 -0.57 19.57 -9.54
N THR A 164 -1.79 19.08 -9.56
CA THR A 164 -2.10 17.83 -10.27
C THR A 164 -2.57 18.19 -11.66
N PRO A 165 -1.93 17.63 -12.68
CA PRO A 165 -2.39 17.83 -14.05
C PRO A 165 -3.79 17.26 -14.26
#